data_37aaffc7356734a040797a62f794b92e
#
_entry.id   37aaffc7356734a040797a62f794b92e
#
_cell.length_a   1.000
_cell.length_b   1.000
_cell.length_c   1.000
_cell.angle_alpha   90.00
_cell.angle_beta   90.00
_cell.angle_gamma   90.00
#
_symmetry.space_group_name_H-M   'P 1'
#
loop_
_entity.id
_entity.type
_entity.pdbx_description
1 polymer ?
#
loop_
_entity_poly.entity_id
_entity_poly.type
_entity_poly.pdbx_seq_one_letter_code
_entity_poly.pdbx_strand_id
1 'polypeptide(L)'
;CPILKDINKYLKSHTGYELYPAQLAVAEAVKRRLDEAKVAMIIAECGSGKTKIGSASLAAYQNGKKSFNVVLSPSHVTGKWVREIYETLPNTKAAVIHNITELQAVYKDYTKNNSTVYVILSKERARDGYMKRPAVRYSRGKGAYICPDCGAVIMEELNDDGTKYKVKVNQFFFKKENNKNHKCEECGANLWTAYNPDDYSLRHNKWVKIGNYGYVYRDFA
;
A
#
# COMPACT_ATOMS: atom_id res chain seq x y z
N CYS A 1 -25.59 -17.91 10.83
CA CYS A 1 -24.74 -18.24 9.65
C CYS A 1 -23.81 -19.41 10.02
N PRO A 2 -23.76 -20.51 9.25
CA PRO A 2 -22.87 -21.65 9.54
C PRO A 2 -21.41 -21.24 9.69
N ILE A 3 -20.88 -20.45 8.77
CA ILE A 3 -19.49 -19.99 8.76
C ILE A 3 -19.12 -19.21 10.03
N LEU A 4 -20.01 -18.38 10.55
CA LEU A 4 -19.77 -17.68 11.82
C LEU A 4 -19.69 -18.65 13.00
N LYS A 5 -20.43 -19.76 12.98
CA LYS A 5 -20.33 -20.82 14.00
C LYS A 5 -18.96 -21.53 13.91
N ASP A 6 -18.52 -21.83 12.69
CA ASP A 6 -17.22 -22.49 12.45
C ASP A 6 -16.07 -21.56 12.85
N ILE A 7 -16.14 -20.27 12.49
CA ILE A 7 -15.16 -19.26 12.93
C ILE A 7 -15.13 -19.16 14.45
N ASN A 8 -16.29 -19.15 15.10
CA ASN A 8 -16.36 -19.05 16.54
C ASN A 8 -15.77 -20.28 17.24
N LYS A 9 -16.02 -21.47 16.72
CA LYS A 9 -15.43 -22.73 17.18
C LYS A 9 -13.91 -22.71 17.00
N TYR A 10 -13.42 -22.26 15.85
CA TYR A 10 -11.99 -22.14 15.59
C TYR A 10 -11.33 -21.14 16.55
N LEU A 11 -11.88 -19.94 16.71
CA LEU A 11 -11.38 -18.92 17.63
C LEU A 11 -11.28 -19.46 19.06
N LYS A 12 -12.31 -20.15 19.52
CA LYS A 12 -12.34 -20.75 20.85
C LYS A 12 -11.24 -21.80 21.04
N SER A 13 -11.03 -22.66 20.05
CA SER A 13 -10.00 -23.71 20.12
C SER A 13 -8.55 -23.15 20.11
N HIS A 14 -8.32 -21.99 19.49
CA HIS A 14 -6.99 -21.39 19.37
C HIS A 14 -6.65 -20.39 20.45
N THR A 15 -7.64 -19.65 20.97
CA THR A 15 -7.41 -18.53 21.89
C THR A 15 -8.07 -18.73 23.26
N GLY A 16 -8.93 -19.73 23.41
CA GLY A 16 -9.78 -19.88 24.58
C GLY A 16 -10.99 -18.93 24.64
N TYR A 17 -11.07 -17.98 23.73
CA TYR A 17 -12.14 -16.98 23.65
C TYR A 17 -13.05 -17.25 22.47
N GLU A 18 -14.25 -16.70 22.53
CA GLU A 18 -15.20 -16.73 21.42
C GLU A 18 -15.81 -15.35 21.21
N LEU A 19 -16.39 -15.13 20.04
CA LEU A 19 -17.17 -13.90 19.80
C LEU A 19 -18.39 -13.90 20.70
N TYR A 20 -18.60 -12.81 21.39
CA TYR A 20 -19.78 -12.63 22.21
C TYR A 20 -21.06 -12.63 21.35
N PRO A 21 -22.22 -12.98 21.91
CA PRO A 21 -23.51 -13.00 21.17
C PRO A 21 -23.78 -11.68 20.43
N ALA A 22 -23.49 -10.53 21.05
CA ALA A 22 -23.63 -9.23 20.42
C ALA A 22 -22.70 -9.05 19.20
N GLN A 23 -21.44 -9.51 19.29
CA GLN A 23 -20.49 -9.44 18.19
C GLN A 23 -20.91 -10.35 17.02
N LEU A 24 -21.44 -11.53 17.32
CA LEU A 24 -22.00 -12.45 16.30
C LEU A 24 -23.22 -11.83 15.61
N ALA A 25 -24.11 -11.20 16.35
CA ALA A 25 -25.27 -10.51 15.78
C ALA A 25 -24.83 -9.38 14.84
N VAL A 26 -23.85 -8.57 15.24
CA VAL A 26 -23.28 -7.52 14.39
C VAL A 26 -22.61 -8.12 13.15
N ALA A 27 -21.83 -9.19 13.30
CA ALA A 27 -21.18 -9.84 12.16
C ALA A 27 -22.19 -10.37 11.14
N GLU A 28 -23.31 -10.92 11.59
CA GLU A 28 -24.38 -11.38 10.71
C GLU A 28 -25.14 -10.23 10.04
N ALA A 29 -25.37 -9.14 10.75
CA ALA A 29 -25.98 -7.93 10.18
C ALA A 29 -25.09 -7.32 9.10
N VAL A 30 -23.78 -7.24 9.34
CA VAL A 30 -22.78 -6.76 8.36
C VAL A 30 -22.76 -7.66 7.13
N LYS A 31 -22.75 -8.99 7.31
CA LYS A 31 -22.82 -9.93 6.18
C LYS A 31 -24.06 -9.67 5.33
N ARG A 32 -25.25 -9.57 5.93
CA ARG A 32 -26.51 -9.28 5.21
C ARG A 32 -26.41 -7.95 4.45
N ARG A 33 -25.87 -6.91 5.10
CA ARG A 33 -25.71 -5.61 4.45
C ARG A 33 -24.74 -5.66 3.26
N LEU A 34 -23.68 -6.46 3.35
CA LEU A 34 -22.76 -6.67 2.23
C LEU A 34 -23.40 -7.44 1.07
N ASP A 35 -24.28 -8.40 1.36
CA ASP A 35 -25.05 -9.10 0.32
C ASP A 35 -25.96 -8.15 -0.47
N GLU A 36 -26.60 -7.20 0.21
CA GLU A 36 -27.53 -6.24 -0.37
C GLU A 36 -26.85 -5.09 -1.09
N ALA A 37 -25.94 -4.39 -0.39
CA ALA A 37 -25.42 -3.08 -0.81
C ALA A 37 -23.93 -3.06 -1.11
N LYS A 38 -23.21 -4.17 -0.91
CA LYS A 38 -21.74 -4.28 -1.11
C LYS A 38 -20.92 -3.34 -0.22
N VAL A 39 -21.55 -2.64 0.70
CA VAL A 39 -20.92 -1.74 1.67
C VAL A 39 -21.60 -1.86 3.01
N ALA A 40 -20.81 -1.85 4.08
CA ALA A 40 -21.30 -1.82 5.46
C ALA A 40 -20.36 -0.94 6.32
N MET A 41 -20.94 -0.31 7.34
CA MET A 41 -20.20 0.48 8.32
C MET A 41 -20.45 -0.08 9.71
N ILE A 42 -19.38 -0.29 10.50
CA ILE A 42 -19.44 -0.69 11.89
C ILE A 42 -19.04 0.50 12.76
N ILE A 43 -19.97 1.04 13.52
CA ILE A 43 -19.72 2.10 14.50
C ILE A 43 -19.80 1.44 15.87
N ALA A 44 -18.69 1.46 16.61
CA ALA A 44 -18.61 0.86 17.93
C ALA A 44 -17.47 1.48 18.74
N GLU A 45 -17.53 1.39 20.06
CA GLU A 45 -16.54 1.91 20.98
C GLU A 45 -15.17 1.21 20.86
N CYS A 46 -14.11 1.85 21.38
CA CYS A 46 -12.80 1.23 21.51
C CYS A 46 -12.91 -0.03 22.39
N GLY A 47 -12.22 -1.11 22.00
CA GLY A 47 -12.26 -2.36 22.75
C GLY A 47 -13.40 -3.31 22.39
N SER A 48 -14.41 -2.89 21.61
CA SER A 48 -15.56 -3.72 21.23
C SER A 48 -15.25 -4.91 20.31
N GLY A 49 -13.99 -5.08 19.88
CA GLY A 49 -13.57 -6.18 18.98
C GLY A 49 -13.88 -5.96 17.50
N LYS A 50 -13.95 -4.69 17.04
CA LYS A 50 -14.25 -4.35 15.64
C LYS A 50 -13.43 -5.12 14.61
N THR A 51 -12.14 -5.36 14.88
CA THR A 51 -11.24 -6.10 14.00
C THR A 51 -11.74 -7.54 13.80
N LYS A 52 -12.05 -8.25 14.90
CA LYS A 52 -12.56 -9.63 14.85
C LYS A 52 -13.95 -9.69 14.21
N ILE A 53 -14.83 -8.74 14.57
CA ILE A 53 -16.16 -8.63 13.95
C ILE A 53 -16.03 -8.42 12.43
N GLY A 54 -15.19 -7.47 11.99
CA GLY A 54 -14.99 -7.17 10.58
C GLY A 54 -14.42 -8.35 9.81
N SER A 55 -13.39 -9.01 10.34
CA SER A 55 -12.78 -10.20 9.72
C SER A 55 -13.79 -11.35 9.60
N ALA A 56 -14.54 -11.64 10.67
CA ALA A 56 -15.55 -12.69 10.68
C ALA A 56 -16.72 -12.37 9.72
N SER A 57 -17.17 -11.11 9.68
CA SER A 57 -18.22 -10.67 8.76
C SER A 57 -17.82 -10.85 7.30
N LEU A 58 -16.60 -10.46 6.96
CA LEU A 58 -16.08 -10.56 5.60
C LEU A 58 -15.91 -12.03 5.19
N ALA A 59 -15.38 -12.88 6.05
CA ALA A 59 -15.27 -14.31 5.80
C ALA A 59 -16.65 -14.97 5.63
N ALA A 60 -17.65 -14.56 6.43
CA ALA A 60 -19.02 -15.03 6.29
C ALA A 60 -19.66 -14.56 4.98
N TYR A 61 -19.39 -13.33 4.55
CA TYR A 61 -19.85 -12.80 3.25
C TYR A 61 -19.22 -13.56 2.08
N GLN A 62 -17.93 -13.86 2.14
CA GLN A 62 -17.22 -14.61 1.12
C GLN A 62 -17.66 -16.07 1.01
N ASN A 63 -18.28 -16.60 2.05
CA ASN A 63 -18.90 -17.92 2.08
C ASN A 63 -17.96 -19.06 1.64
N GLY A 64 -16.73 -19.07 2.19
CA GLY A 64 -15.70 -20.07 1.89
C GLY A 64 -15.01 -19.90 0.54
N LYS A 65 -15.37 -18.89 -0.25
CA LYS A 65 -14.66 -18.59 -1.51
C LYS A 65 -13.31 -17.99 -1.22
N LYS A 66 -12.32 -18.41 -1.99
CA LYS A 66 -10.99 -17.80 -2.03
C LYS A 66 -11.11 -16.30 -2.33
N SER A 67 -10.39 -15.48 -1.57
CA SER A 67 -10.45 -14.04 -1.72
C SER A 67 -9.12 -13.37 -1.42
N PHE A 68 -8.90 -12.23 -2.05
CA PHE A 68 -7.80 -11.33 -1.79
C PHE A 68 -8.36 -10.08 -1.12
N ASN A 69 -8.00 -9.85 0.14
CA ASN A 69 -8.58 -8.82 0.99
C ASN A 69 -7.56 -7.74 1.30
N VAL A 70 -7.95 -6.49 1.16
CA VAL A 70 -7.10 -5.34 1.47
C VAL A 70 -7.63 -4.64 2.72
N VAL A 71 -6.77 -4.48 3.72
CA VAL A 71 -7.06 -3.76 4.96
C VAL A 71 -6.27 -2.47 4.99
N LEU A 72 -6.94 -1.34 5.12
CA LEU A 72 -6.33 -0.04 5.34
C LEU A 72 -6.46 0.35 6.81
N SER A 73 -5.33 0.54 7.49
CA SER A 73 -5.30 0.88 8.90
C SER A 73 -4.26 1.94 9.22
N PRO A 74 -4.30 2.61 10.39
CA PRO A 74 -3.18 3.40 10.87
C PRO A 74 -1.92 2.55 11.00
N SER A 75 -0.74 3.14 10.72
CA SER A 75 0.55 2.41 10.69
C SER A 75 0.86 1.64 11.97
N HIS A 76 0.54 2.21 13.14
CA HIS A 76 0.84 1.62 14.45
C HIS A 76 -0.03 0.38 14.80
N VAL A 77 -1.11 0.10 14.05
CA VAL A 77 -1.99 -1.06 14.29
C VAL A 77 -1.93 -2.14 13.22
N THR A 78 -1.11 -1.97 12.19
CA THR A 78 -0.99 -2.95 11.08
C THR A 78 -0.62 -4.35 11.59
N GLY A 79 0.37 -4.45 12.48
CA GLY A 79 0.78 -5.73 13.06
C GLY A 79 -0.30 -6.38 13.96
N LYS A 80 -1.12 -5.55 14.62
CA LYS A 80 -2.27 -6.05 15.39
C LYS A 80 -3.31 -6.71 14.46
N TRP A 81 -3.58 -6.13 13.30
CA TRP A 81 -4.47 -6.72 12.30
C TRP A 81 -4.02 -8.11 11.87
N VAL A 82 -2.73 -8.29 11.56
CA VAL A 82 -2.18 -9.60 11.18
C VAL A 82 -2.44 -10.63 12.27
N ARG A 83 -2.10 -10.30 13.50
CA ARG A 83 -2.30 -11.21 14.64
C ARG A 83 -3.77 -11.58 14.83
N GLU A 84 -4.67 -10.60 14.85
CA GLU A 84 -6.10 -10.85 15.05
C GLU A 84 -6.74 -11.65 13.91
N ILE A 85 -6.26 -11.49 12.67
CA ILE A 85 -6.71 -12.30 11.54
C ILE A 85 -6.32 -13.77 11.74
N TYR A 86 -5.07 -14.05 12.10
CA TYR A 86 -4.62 -15.42 12.37
C TYR A 86 -5.36 -16.07 13.54
N GLU A 87 -5.68 -15.30 14.59
CA GLU A 87 -6.48 -15.78 15.71
C GLU A 87 -7.92 -16.11 15.32
N THR A 88 -8.50 -15.35 14.40
CA THR A 88 -9.94 -15.40 14.09
C THR A 88 -10.27 -16.34 12.93
N LEU A 89 -9.41 -16.43 11.94
CA LEU A 89 -9.72 -17.10 10.67
C LEU A 89 -8.78 -18.27 10.39
N PRO A 90 -9.30 -19.50 10.22
CA PRO A 90 -8.52 -20.65 9.81
C PRO A 90 -8.06 -20.50 8.35
N ASN A 91 -6.94 -21.17 8.01
CA ASN A 91 -6.43 -21.31 6.64
C ASN A 91 -6.28 -19.98 5.86
N THR A 92 -5.96 -18.92 6.59
CA THR A 92 -5.83 -17.56 6.05
C THR A 92 -4.38 -17.11 6.14
N LYS A 93 -3.88 -16.46 5.09
CA LYS A 93 -2.59 -15.77 5.12
C LYS A 93 -2.81 -14.28 5.35
N ALA A 94 -2.00 -13.67 6.21
CA ALA A 94 -2.03 -12.23 6.45
C ALA A 94 -0.61 -11.65 6.45
N ALA A 95 -0.42 -10.51 5.79
CA ALA A 95 0.88 -9.86 5.72
C ALA A 95 0.75 -8.32 5.74
N VAL A 96 1.66 -7.65 6.45
CA VAL A 96 1.83 -6.20 6.31
C VAL A 96 2.63 -5.93 5.05
N ILE A 97 2.16 -5.00 4.24
CA ILE A 97 2.80 -4.63 2.98
C ILE A 97 3.51 -3.29 3.14
N HIS A 98 4.79 -3.26 2.84
CA HIS A 98 5.63 -2.08 2.94
C HIS A 98 5.95 -1.42 1.60
N ASN A 99 5.84 -2.16 0.51
CA ASN A 99 6.10 -1.66 -0.85
C ASN A 99 5.36 -2.48 -1.90
N ILE A 100 5.35 -1.98 -3.13
CA ILE A 100 4.64 -2.63 -4.24
C ILE A 100 5.22 -3.99 -4.62
N THR A 101 6.51 -4.19 -4.45
CA THR A 101 7.17 -5.46 -4.77
C THR A 101 6.67 -6.57 -3.84
N GLU A 102 6.50 -6.27 -2.55
CA GLU A 102 5.91 -7.21 -1.58
C GLU A 102 4.44 -7.52 -1.94
N LEU A 103 3.65 -6.50 -2.31
CA LEU A 103 2.27 -6.70 -2.73
C LEU A 103 2.19 -7.62 -3.96
N GLN A 104 3.03 -7.37 -4.96
CA GLN A 104 3.09 -8.22 -6.17
C GLN A 104 3.50 -9.66 -5.85
N ALA A 105 4.45 -9.86 -4.94
CA ALA A 105 4.87 -11.19 -4.51
C ALA A 105 3.72 -11.94 -3.81
N VAL A 106 3.01 -11.27 -2.89
CA VAL A 106 1.86 -11.85 -2.19
C VAL A 106 0.70 -12.15 -3.15
N TYR A 107 0.44 -11.25 -4.11
CA TYR A 107 -0.59 -11.48 -5.13
C TYR A 107 -0.25 -12.66 -6.05
N LYS A 108 1.01 -12.78 -6.45
CA LYS A 108 1.50 -13.93 -7.24
C LYS A 108 1.36 -15.24 -6.47
N ASP A 109 1.64 -15.24 -5.17
CA ASP A 109 1.42 -16.41 -4.31
C ASP A 109 -0.08 -16.73 -4.19
N TYR A 110 -0.93 -15.72 -4.00
CA TYR A 110 -2.38 -15.86 -3.99
C TYR A 110 -2.91 -16.51 -5.27
N THR A 111 -2.43 -16.11 -6.44
CA THR A 111 -2.91 -16.68 -7.72
C THR A 111 -2.58 -18.17 -7.86
N LYS A 112 -1.48 -18.62 -7.24
CA LYS A 112 -1.02 -20.01 -7.31
C LYS A 112 -1.63 -20.93 -6.25
N ASN A 113 -1.94 -20.40 -5.07
CA ASN A 113 -2.42 -21.15 -3.93
C ASN A 113 -3.93 -20.99 -3.74
N ASN A 114 -4.57 -21.99 -3.13
CA ASN A 114 -6.01 -21.95 -2.83
C ASN A 114 -6.28 -21.46 -1.39
N SER A 115 -5.66 -20.36 -0.99
CA SER A 115 -5.84 -19.77 0.34
C SER A 115 -6.38 -18.35 0.24
N THR A 116 -7.22 -17.96 1.21
CA THR A 116 -7.62 -16.57 1.38
C THR A 116 -6.45 -15.76 1.92
N VAL A 117 -6.26 -14.56 1.38
CA VAL A 117 -5.14 -13.67 1.74
C VAL A 117 -5.68 -12.32 2.21
N TYR A 118 -5.08 -11.81 3.27
CA TYR A 118 -5.26 -10.45 3.76
C TYR A 118 -3.95 -9.68 3.64
N VAL A 119 -3.96 -8.57 2.95
CA VAL A 119 -2.84 -7.61 2.90
C VAL A 119 -3.21 -6.38 3.70
N ILE A 120 -2.34 -6.00 4.61
CA ILE A 120 -2.54 -4.89 5.52
C ILE A 120 -1.62 -3.75 5.11
N LEU A 121 -2.19 -2.62 4.75
CA LEU A 121 -1.50 -1.41 4.33
C LEU A 121 -1.76 -0.28 5.32
N SER A 122 -0.76 0.54 5.60
CA SER A 122 -1.04 1.79 6.29
C SER A 122 -1.76 2.76 5.35
N LYS A 123 -2.64 3.60 5.90
CA LYS A 123 -3.36 4.64 5.14
C LYS A 123 -2.40 5.57 4.40
N GLU A 124 -1.29 5.93 5.07
CA GLU A 124 -0.25 6.77 4.50
C GLU A 124 0.40 6.09 3.30
N ARG A 125 0.74 4.81 3.43
CA ARG A 125 1.36 4.04 2.36
C ARG A 125 0.41 3.83 1.18
N ALA A 126 -0.86 3.57 1.43
CA ALA A 126 -1.87 3.46 0.38
C ALA A 126 -2.07 4.79 -0.35
N ARG A 127 -2.08 5.92 0.38
CA ARG A 127 -2.16 7.27 -0.20
C ARG A 127 -0.92 7.62 -1.02
N ASP A 128 0.28 7.35 -0.47
CA ASP A 128 1.56 7.74 -1.06
C ASP A 128 2.17 6.64 -1.95
N GLY A 129 1.44 5.56 -2.16
CA GLY A 129 1.84 4.38 -2.97
C GLY A 129 1.85 4.62 -4.48
N TYR A 130 1.75 5.87 -4.94
CA TYR A 130 1.90 6.21 -6.33
C TYR A 130 3.38 6.24 -6.74
N MET A 131 3.64 5.92 -7.99
CA MET A 131 5.00 6.04 -8.53
C MET A 131 5.38 7.52 -8.65
N LYS A 132 6.64 7.81 -8.27
CA LYS A 132 7.25 9.12 -8.46
C LYS A 132 8.19 9.06 -9.66
N ARG A 133 8.24 10.15 -10.40
CA ARG A 133 9.22 10.38 -11.48
C ARG A 133 10.03 11.64 -11.22
N PRO A 134 11.27 11.73 -11.74
CA PRO A 134 12.01 12.98 -11.71
C PRO A 134 11.23 14.09 -12.45
N ALA A 135 11.09 15.24 -11.82
CA ALA A 135 10.51 16.44 -12.41
C ALA A 135 11.54 17.27 -13.19
N VAL A 136 12.82 16.95 -13.03
CA VAL A 136 13.96 17.67 -13.63
C VAL A 136 14.00 17.53 -15.15
N ARG A 137 14.62 18.51 -15.80
CA ARG A 137 14.87 18.50 -17.24
C ARG A 137 16.38 18.47 -17.50
N TYR A 138 16.81 17.79 -18.55
CA TYR A 138 18.19 17.86 -19.01
C TYR A 138 18.38 19.07 -19.93
N SER A 139 19.25 19.98 -19.56
CA SER A 139 19.64 21.14 -20.37
C SER A 139 20.88 20.82 -21.18
N ARG A 140 20.76 20.76 -22.50
CA ARG A 140 21.92 20.52 -23.39
C ARG A 140 22.95 21.63 -23.30
N GLY A 141 22.50 22.91 -23.22
CA GLY A 141 23.36 24.06 -23.10
C GLY A 141 24.22 24.09 -21.82
N LYS A 142 23.64 23.57 -20.70
CA LYS A 142 24.35 23.46 -19.42
C LYS A 142 25.05 22.09 -19.23
N GLY A 143 24.78 21.11 -20.10
CA GLY A 143 25.28 19.75 -19.98
C GLY A 143 24.89 19.10 -18.64
N ALA A 144 23.70 19.40 -18.13
CA ALA A 144 23.29 19.02 -16.77
C ALA A 144 21.75 18.95 -16.61
N TYR A 145 21.31 18.22 -15.57
CA TYR A 145 19.94 18.29 -15.11
C TYR A 145 19.69 19.60 -14.36
N ILE A 146 18.54 20.22 -14.64
CA ILE A 146 18.16 21.50 -14.06
C ILE A 146 16.82 21.38 -13.32
N CYS A 147 16.69 22.21 -12.29
CA CYS A 147 15.44 22.39 -11.55
C CYS A 147 14.31 22.82 -12.47
N PRO A 148 13.09 22.23 -12.36
CA PRO A 148 11.95 22.63 -13.17
C PRO A 148 11.48 24.06 -12.91
N ASP A 149 11.66 24.57 -11.68
CA ASP A 149 11.16 25.87 -11.26
C ASP A 149 12.18 27.00 -11.49
N CYS A 150 13.37 26.90 -10.94
CA CYS A 150 14.36 27.98 -11.01
C CYS A 150 15.44 27.81 -12.10
N GLY A 151 15.51 26.63 -12.74
CA GLY A 151 16.51 26.36 -13.77
C GLY A 151 17.95 26.17 -13.25
N ALA A 152 18.18 26.14 -11.94
CA ALA A 152 19.48 25.85 -11.34
C ALA A 152 19.95 24.43 -11.71
N VAL A 153 21.27 24.27 -11.85
CA VAL A 153 21.89 22.94 -12.09
C VAL A 153 21.79 22.14 -10.81
N ILE A 154 21.35 20.89 -10.93
CA ILE A 154 21.27 19.99 -9.80
C ILE A 154 22.63 19.39 -9.54
N MET A 155 23.09 19.51 -8.30
CA MET A 155 24.39 19.03 -7.85
C MET A 155 24.21 17.94 -6.78
N GLU A 156 25.15 17.00 -6.69
CA GLU A 156 25.27 16.01 -5.63
C GLU A 156 26.56 16.28 -4.86
N GLU A 157 26.49 16.30 -3.53
CA GLU A 157 27.69 16.39 -2.69
C GLU A 157 28.27 14.98 -2.53
N LEU A 158 29.50 14.82 -2.92
CA LEU A 158 30.30 13.61 -2.73
C LEU A 158 31.36 13.86 -1.65
N ASN A 159 31.69 12.83 -0.91
CA ASN A 159 32.77 12.85 0.07
C ASN A 159 33.81 11.80 -0.34
N ASP A 160 35.04 12.26 -0.56
CA ASP A 160 36.17 11.41 -0.88
C ASP A 160 37.30 11.75 0.09
N ASP A 161 37.77 10.78 0.87
CA ASP A 161 38.82 10.90 1.89
C ASP A 161 38.67 12.12 2.82
N GLY A 162 37.41 12.43 3.22
CA GLY A 162 37.09 13.57 4.08
C GLY A 162 36.95 14.91 3.36
N THR A 163 37.22 14.97 2.04
CA THR A 163 37.02 16.17 1.23
C THR A 163 35.66 16.15 0.55
N LYS A 164 34.82 17.15 0.84
CA LYS A 164 33.50 17.32 0.23
C LYS A 164 33.61 18.15 -1.06
N TYR A 165 33.03 17.64 -2.12
CA TYR A 165 32.95 18.37 -3.38
C TYR A 165 31.60 18.14 -4.07
N LYS A 166 31.16 19.10 -4.89
CA LYS A 166 29.88 19.03 -5.60
C LYS A 166 30.10 18.65 -7.06
N VAL A 167 29.32 17.69 -7.53
CA VAL A 167 29.32 17.24 -8.93
C VAL A 167 27.93 17.39 -9.54
N LYS A 168 27.87 17.60 -10.86
CA LYS A 168 26.60 17.59 -11.59
C LYS A 168 25.99 16.20 -11.51
N VAL A 169 24.74 16.11 -11.13
CA VAL A 169 24.05 14.82 -11.08
C VAL A 169 23.90 14.21 -12.48
N ASN A 170 23.97 12.90 -12.53
CA ASN A 170 23.75 12.12 -13.74
C ASN A 170 22.40 11.35 -13.65
N GLN A 171 22.06 10.59 -14.68
CA GLN A 171 20.81 9.82 -14.70
C GLN A 171 20.70 8.76 -13.58
N PHE A 172 21.81 8.27 -13.04
CA PHE A 172 21.82 7.26 -11.96
C PHE A 172 21.44 7.86 -10.62
N PHE A 173 21.67 9.17 -10.41
CA PHE A 173 21.19 9.89 -9.23
C PHE A 173 19.69 9.68 -9.02
N PHE A 174 18.90 9.75 -10.08
CA PHE A 174 17.45 9.61 -10.04
C PHE A 174 16.97 8.14 -9.97
N LYS A 175 17.87 7.16 -10.03
CA LYS A 175 17.55 5.75 -9.81
C LYS A 175 17.69 5.32 -8.35
N LYS A 176 18.41 6.09 -7.54
CA LYS A 176 18.61 5.81 -6.11
C LYS A 176 17.31 6.12 -5.34
N GLU A 177 16.81 5.15 -4.58
CA GLU A 177 15.56 5.32 -3.81
C GLU A 177 15.63 6.47 -2.80
N ASN A 178 16.78 6.66 -2.16
CA ASN A 178 17.00 7.71 -1.16
C ASN A 178 16.86 9.13 -1.73
N ASN A 179 16.97 9.30 -3.04
CA ASN A 179 16.90 10.60 -3.68
C ASN A 179 15.49 11.04 -4.07
N LYS A 180 14.46 10.19 -3.85
CA LYS A 180 13.06 10.49 -4.22
C LYS A 180 12.41 11.66 -3.45
N ASN A 181 13.04 12.14 -2.40
CA ASN A 181 12.60 13.31 -1.63
C ASN A 181 13.57 14.49 -1.75
N HIS A 182 14.54 14.41 -2.66
CA HIS A 182 15.52 15.46 -2.86
C HIS A 182 14.86 16.74 -3.38
N LYS A 183 15.29 17.88 -2.84
CA LYS A 183 14.81 19.20 -3.21
C LYS A 183 15.91 20.00 -3.88
N CYS A 184 15.53 20.99 -4.64
CA CYS A 184 16.47 21.95 -5.19
C CYS A 184 17.12 22.77 -4.06
N GLU A 185 18.44 22.83 -4.01
CA GLU A 185 19.18 23.59 -3.00
C GLU A 185 18.92 25.10 -3.11
N GLU A 186 18.67 25.61 -4.33
CA GLU A 186 18.49 27.03 -4.59
C GLU A 186 17.08 27.54 -4.24
N CYS A 187 16.03 26.81 -4.62
CA CYS A 187 14.65 27.29 -4.46
C CYS A 187 13.77 26.39 -3.59
N GLY A 188 14.26 25.26 -3.10
CA GLY A 188 13.50 24.32 -2.28
C GLY A 188 12.45 23.51 -3.05
N ALA A 189 12.33 23.66 -4.37
CA ALA A 189 11.37 22.94 -5.19
C ALA A 189 11.62 21.42 -5.15
N ASN A 190 10.55 20.65 -5.18
CA ASN A 190 10.65 19.19 -5.25
C ASN A 190 11.20 18.76 -6.61
N LEU A 191 12.26 17.96 -6.61
CA LEU A 191 12.86 17.41 -7.84
C LEU A 191 12.16 16.13 -8.32
N TRP A 192 11.11 15.71 -7.63
CA TRP A 192 10.29 14.56 -7.95
C TRP A 192 8.82 14.94 -7.95
N THR A 193 8.06 14.41 -8.89
CA THR A 193 6.61 14.60 -8.99
C THR A 193 5.90 13.25 -9.04
N ALA A 194 4.60 13.26 -8.77
CA ALA A 194 3.76 12.11 -8.98
C ALA A 194 3.77 11.70 -10.46
N TYR A 195 3.82 10.40 -10.70
CA TYR A 195 3.64 9.86 -12.04
C TYR A 195 2.15 9.89 -12.39
N ASN A 196 1.81 10.61 -13.46
CA ASN A 196 0.45 10.61 -14.01
C ASN A 196 0.43 9.69 -15.24
N PRO A 197 -0.52 8.75 -15.37
CA PRO A 197 -0.62 7.88 -16.54
C PRO A 197 -0.81 8.64 -17.87
N ASP A 198 -1.37 9.82 -17.81
CA ASP A 198 -1.55 10.69 -19.01
C ASP A 198 -0.32 11.55 -19.32
N ASP A 199 0.68 11.52 -18.46
CA ASP A 199 1.94 12.22 -18.70
C ASP A 199 2.75 11.55 -19.82
N TYR A 200 3.56 12.38 -20.47
CA TYR A 200 4.52 11.96 -21.47
C TYR A 200 5.94 12.20 -20.97
N SER A 201 6.84 11.32 -21.30
CA SER A 201 8.27 11.55 -21.11
C SER A 201 8.96 11.82 -22.44
N LEU A 202 10.01 12.65 -22.40
CA LEU A 202 10.86 12.85 -23.55
C LEU A 202 11.83 11.67 -23.68
N ARG A 203 11.65 10.83 -24.71
CA ARG A 203 12.56 9.75 -25.07
C ARG A 203 13.11 10.03 -26.48
N HIS A 204 14.43 10.10 -26.61
CA HIS A 204 15.09 10.33 -27.89
C HIS A 204 14.51 11.55 -28.66
N ASN A 205 14.29 12.66 -27.92
CA ASN A 205 13.70 13.90 -28.43
C ASN A 205 12.22 13.79 -28.90
N LYS A 206 11.52 12.73 -28.55
CA LYS A 206 10.08 12.58 -28.81
C LYS A 206 9.34 12.39 -27.49
N TRP A 207 8.18 13.02 -27.38
CA TRP A 207 7.26 12.75 -26.27
C TRP A 207 6.59 11.42 -26.52
N VAL A 208 6.78 10.50 -25.59
CA VAL A 208 6.18 9.17 -25.64
C VAL A 208 5.32 8.99 -24.39
N LYS A 209 4.08 8.58 -24.57
CA LYS A 209 3.20 8.24 -23.43
C LYS A 209 3.84 7.12 -22.64
N ILE A 210 4.01 7.34 -21.34
CA ILE A 210 4.54 6.34 -20.42
C ILE A 210 3.36 5.57 -19.89
N GLY A 211 3.40 4.25 -19.94
CA GLY A 211 2.30 3.39 -19.53
C GLY A 211 1.69 3.70 -18.15
N ASN A 212 0.60 3.08 -17.86
CA ASN A 212 -0.30 3.41 -16.75
C ASN A 212 0.23 2.88 -15.39
N TYR A 213 1.14 3.61 -14.73
CA TYR A 213 1.71 3.24 -13.43
C TYR A 213 1.37 4.23 -12.30
N GLY A 214 0.40 5.12 -12.51
CA GLY A 214 0.15 6.26 -11.63
C GLY A 214 -0.23 5.89 -10.19
N TYR A 215 -1.12 4.93 -10.01
CA TYR A 215 -1.66 4.54 -8.70
C TYR A 215 -1.61 3.03 -8.56
N VAL A 216 -0.44 2.50 -8.27
CA VAL A 216 -0.15 1.07 -8.32
C VAL A 216 -1.07 0.24 -7.42
N TYR A 217 -1.41 0.76 -6.23
CA TYR A 217 -2.29 0.03 -5.30
C TYR A 217 -3.76 0.00 -5.73
N ARG A 218 -4.19 0.93 -6.57
CA ARG A 218 -5.56 0.95 -7.11
C ARG A 218 -5.86 -0.27 -7.97
N ASP A 219 -4.87 -0.79 -8.67
CA ASP A 219 -5.05 -1.91 -9.59
C ASP A 219 -5.23 -3.25 -8.87
N PHE A 220 -5.06 -3.26 -7.53
CA PHE A 220 -5.27 -4.42 -6.66
C PHE A 220 -6.53 -4.29 -5.78
N ALA A 221 -7.16 -3.14 -5.76
CA ALA A 221 -8.38 -2.88 -5.00
C ALA A 221 -9.62 -3.14 -5.84
#